data_62a6ab1e8f7cd4ad88638c9d273c5877
#
_entry.id   62a6ab1e8f7cd4ad88638c9d273c5877
#
_cell.length_a   1.000
_cell.length_b   1.000
_cell.length_c   1.000
_cell.angle_alpha   90.00
_cell.angle_beta   90.00
_cell.angle_gamma   90.00
#
_symmetry.space_group_name_H-M   'P 1'
#
loop_
_entity.id
_entity.type
_entity.pdbx_description
1 polymer ?
#
loop_
_entity_poly.entity_id
_entity_poly.type
_entity_poly.pdbx_seq_one_letter_code
_entity_poly.pdbx_strand_id
1 'polypeptide(L)'
;MITPFIFIPRRKSLILPTPPSGDELGGIENMANPLKQLAGETAIYGLSTILARIINFLFVPFYTRLLTTASYGVVTEFMAYIAVLQVVLVLGLETGCFRFANREGVNPAAVYSNALATVFGISFSFLAFMVLFSGQIASALGYAGFENCIIYIGGILALDCTTAILFAKLRQEHKAFRFAIIKTVKILTETAANMVLFFWYPSHVNQFMGRFVSPTPDFTYVIFAILVSCIVCGIMFIPDLVRFTFKFDRKLLRQMLVYSIPLMVAALPGIVNDFLDRILFRYLDTNAEAWRSSLGIFQAAVKLSVIMNLFIQMFRFAAEPFFFQRAQNKGAKQLYAIVMEYFTAFCGLILLGVFLYLDVFSLIIGKDFRSGMGVVPIMLLSYMLLGMLFNVSMWYKLSGKTNMAIWITLAGLAVTVIVNVIFMPRYSFWAAAFGHLASYLIMFIISAVLGARYYPIPYSWKRISALFLLIGIICCLSMLSDALVFPGVNIGTSSALSEGLKLLLHTGLLLAYCAGCLVVLKGRYRQALAAEE
;
A
#
# COMPACT_ATOMS: atom_id res chain seq x y z
N MET A 1 -1.47 -0.38 3.37
CA MET A 1 -2.64 0.39 3.80
C MET A 1 -3.57 0.55 2.62
N ILE A 2 -4.62 -0.23 2.60
CA ILE A 2 -5.69 -0.16 1.61
C ILE A 2 -6.57 1.02 2.03
N THR A 3 -6.64 2.06 1.19
CA THR A 3 -7.65 3.10 1.35
C THR A 3 -9.02 2.45 1.21
N PRO A 4 -9.96 2.62 2.14
CA PRO A 4 -11.29 2.04 2.02
C PRO A 4 -11.95 2.54 0.74
N PHE A 5 -12.60 1.63 0.06
CA PHE A 5 -13.44 1.89 -1.10
C PHE A 5 -14.45 2.98 -0.77
N ILE A 6 -14.35 4.14 -1.40
CA ILE A 6 -15.37 5.18 -1.30
C ILE A 6 -16.58 4.70 -2.09
N PHE A 7 -17.56 4.20 -1.36
CA PHE A 7 -18.88 3.86 -1.90
C PHE A 7 -19.66 5.16 -2.09
N ILE A 8 -19.77 5.63 -3.34
CA ILE A 8 -20.67 6.75 -3.67
C ILE A 8 -22.08 6.17 -3.81
N PRO A 9 -23.05 6.55 -2.96
CA PRO A 9 -24.41 6.08 -3.09
C PRO A 9 -25.03 6.59 -4.39
N ARG A 10 -25.83 5.75 -5.06
CA ARG A 10 -26.68 6.14 -6.20
C ARG A 10 -27.48 7.37 -5.81
N ARG A 11 -27.20 8.52 -6.38
CA ARG A 11 -28.13 9.65 -6.39
C ARG A 11 -29.33 9.27 -7.24
N LYS A 12 -30.52 9.33 -6.64
CA LYS A 12 -31.78 9.44 -7.37
C LYS A 12 -31.66 10.63 -8.33
N SER A 13 -32.22 10.47 -9.51
CA SER A 13 -32.30 11.45 -10.59
C SER A 13 -32.29 12.90 -10.11
N LEU A 14 -31.23 13.63 -10.37
CA LEU A 14 -31.24 15.09 -10.37
C LEU A 14 -32.06 15.50 -11.61
N ILE A 15 -33.22 16.07 -11.37
CA ILE A 15 -33.91 16.90 -12.35
C ILE A 15 -32.98 18.06 -12.62
N LEU A 16 -32.45 18.15 -13.84
CA LEU A 16 -31.67 19.27 -14.31
C LEU A 16 -32.56 20.52 -14.24
N PRO A 17 -32.12 21.60 -13.58
CA PRO A 17 -32.78 22.89 -13.73
C PRO A 17 -32.60 23.37 -15.18
N THR A 18 -33.66 23.97 -15.72
CA THR A 18 -33.68 24.67 -17.01
C THR A 18 -32.53 25.66 -17.12
N PRO A 19 -31.95 25.88 -18.33
CA PRO A 19 -30.85 26.78 -18.48
C PRO A 19 -31.26 28.21 -18.04
N PRO A 20 -30.44 28.91 -17.26
CA PRO A 20 -30.72 30.25 -16.80
C PRO A 20 -30.62 31.26 -17.98
N SER A 21 -31.55 32.22 -17.98
CA SER A 21 -31.56 33.38 -18.85
C SER A 21 -30.37 34.31 -18.55
N GLY A 22 -29.89 34.96 -19.55
CA GLY A 22 -28.64 35.69 -19.78
C GLY A 22 -28.02 36.65 -18.73
N ASP A 23 -28.42 36.65 -17.47
CA ASP A 23 -27.88 37.56 -16.44
C ASP A 23 -27.02 36.90 -15.33
N GLU A 24 -26.69 35.61 -15.45
CA GLU A 24 -25.94 34.84 -14.41
C GLU A 24 -24.51 34.48 -14.81
N LEU A 25 -23.83 35.28 -15.63
CA LEU A 25 -22.40 35.05 -15.93
C LEU A 25 -21.45 35.19 -14.71
N GLY A 26 -21.93 35.80 -13.61
CA GLY A 26 -21.21 35.86 -12.33
C GLY A 26 -21.22 34.57 -11.52
N GLY A 27 -22.09 33.59 -11.85
CA GLY A 27 -22.22 32.32 -11.13
C GLY A 27 -21.23 31.24 -11.55
N ILE A 28 -20.63 31.34 -12.73
CA ILE A 28 -19.73 30.30 -13.28
C ILE A 28 -18.34 30.38 -12.65
N GLU A 29 -17.85 31.55 -12.28
CA GLU A 29 -16.58 31.68 -11.54
C GLU A 29 -16.65 31.11 -10.14
N ASN A 30 -17.80 31.14 -9.47
CA ASN A 30 -18.01 30.56 -8.15
C ASN A 30 -18.19 29.02 -8.18
N MET A 31 -18.58 28.40 -9.29
CA MET A 31 -18.69 26.93 -9.43
C MET A 31 -17.36 26.25 -9.72
N ALA A 32 -16.37 26.95 -10.25
CA ALA A 32 -15.00 26.43 -10.43
C ALA A 32 -14.23 26.29 -9.10
N ASN A 33 -14.62 27.02 -8.07
CA ASN A 33 -13.96 27.06 -6.77
C ASN A 33 -14.09 25.74 -5.95
N PRO A 34 -15.25 25.08 -5.83
CA PRO A 34 -15.40 23.85 -5.05
C PRO A 34 -14.64 22.65 -5.64
N LEU A 35 -14.58 22.53 -6.97
CA LEU A 35 -13.83 21.45 -7.64
C LEU A 35 -12.33 21.67 -7.51
N LYS A 36 -11.86 22.91 -7.60
CA LYS A 36 -10.45 23.28 -7.41
C LYS A 36 -10.02 23.06 -5.96
N GLN A 37 -10.88 23.39 -5.01
CA GLN A 37 -10.66 23.12 -3.58
C GLN A 37 -10.60 21.60 -3.32
N LEU A 38 -11.55 20.84 -3.83
CA LEU A 38 -11.57 19.37 -3.67
C LEU A 38 -10.32 18.71 -4.29
N ALA A 39 -9.89 19.16 -5.47
CA ALA A 39 -8.67 18.70 -6.11
C ALA A 39 -7.42 19.05 -5.27
N GLY A 40 -7.35 20.26 -4.72
CA GLY A 40 -6.27 20.69 -3.84
C GLY A 40 -6.22 19.87 -2.53
N GLU A 41 -7.34 19.68 -1.87
CA GLU A 41 -7.43 18.85 -0.66
C GLU A 41 -7.05 17.40 -0.94
N THR A 42 -7.54 16.81 -2.03
CA THR A 42 -7.19 15.45 -2.45
C THR A 42 -5.69 15.31 -2.71
N ALA A 43 -5.08 16.32 -3.34
CA ALA A 43 -3.64 16.36 -3.57
C ALA A 43 -2.86 16.41 -2.25
N ILE A 44 -3.28 17.21 -1.26
CA ILE A 44 -2.64 17.30 0.05
C ILE A 44 -2.74 15.97 0.81
N TYR A 45 -3.91 15.32 0.84
CA TYR A 45 -4.10 14.00 1.45
C TYR A 45 -3.27 12.92 0.77
N GLY A 46 -3.24 12.92 -0.56
CA GLY A 46 -2.47 11.98 -1.35
C GLY A 46 -0.97 12.17 -1.15
N LEU A 47 -0.48 13.41 -1.29
CA LEU A 47 0.94 13.75 -1.16
C LEU A 47 1.48 13.43 0.24
N SER A 48 0.75 13.75 1.30
CA SER A 48 1.17 13.42 2.67
C SER A 48 1.30 11.91 2.90
N THR A 49 0.44 11.11 2.27
CA THR A 49 0.48 9.65 2.35
C THR A 49 1.64 9.06 1.53
N ILE A 50 1.91 9.63 0.35
CA ILE A 50 3.03 9.24 -0.51
C ILE A 50 4.37 9.61 0.13
N LEU A 51 4.47 10.81 0.72
CA LEU A 51 5.67 11.27 1.44
C LEU A 51 6.06 10.29 2.56
N ALA A 52 5.08 9.81 3.33
CA ALA A 52 5.29 8.78 4.34
C ALA A 52 5.99 7.54 3.78
N ARG A 53 5.56 7.08 2.61
CA ARG A 53 6.12 5.88 1.98
C ARG A 53 7.50 6.11 1.38
N ILE A 54 7.74 7.29 0.83
CA ILE A 54 9.07 7.68 0.34
C ILE A 54 10.06 7.70 1.52
N ILE A 55 9.70 8.31 2.64
CA ILE A 55 10.55 8.33 3.83
C ILE A 55 10.82 6.90 4.32
N ASN A 56 9.80 6.06 4.44
CA ASN A 56 9.97 4.66 4.83
C ASN A 56 10.84 3.87 3.83
N PHE A 57 10.79 4.18 2.54
CA PHE A 57 11.68 3.60 1.54
C PHE A 57 13.13 4.07 1.74
N LEU A 58 13.36 5.35 1.99
CA LEU A 58 14.69 5.91 2.26
C LEU A 58 15.34 5.35 3.54
N PHE A 59 14.53 4.79 4.47
CA PHE A 59 15.04 4.12 5.66
C PHE A 59 15.51 2.67 5.42
N VAL A 60 15.20 2.06 4.28
CA VAL A 60 15.62 0.68 3.98
C VAL A 60 17.13 0.49 4.01
N PRO A 61 17.95 1.36 3.37
CA PRO A 61 19.42 1.29 3.47
C PRO A 61 19.93 1.36 4.90
N PHE A 62 19.26 2.16 5.73
CA PHE A 62 19.57 2.35 7.12
C PHE A 62 19.32 1.06 7.93
N TYR A 63 18.11 0.53 7.88
CA TYR A 63 17.75 -0.68 8.62
C TYR A 63 18.55 -1.91 8.16
N THR A 64 18.76 -2.08 6.86
CA THR A 64 19.49 -3.24 6.33
C THR A 64 20.99 -3.21 6.58
N ARG A 65 21.56 -2.09 7.04
CA ARG A 65 22.97 -1.98 7.45
C ARG A 65 23.18 -2.07 8.95
N LEU A 66 22.15 -1.77 9.75
CA LEU A 66 22.24 -1.71 11.21
C LEU A 66 21.57 -2.91 11.88
N LEU A 67 20.56 -3.52 11.26
CA LEU A 67 19.88 -4.70 11.78
C LEU A 67 20.41 -5.96 11.10
N THR A 68 20.40 -7.06 11.84
CA THR A 68 20.57 -8.38 11.26
C THR A 68 19.36 -8.75 10.40
N THR A 69 19.53 -9.68 9.46
CA THR A 69 18.44 -10.19 8.63
C THR A 69 17.29 -10.73 9.47
N ALA A 70 17.59 -11.43 10.55
CA ALA A 70 16.60 -11.96 11.49
C ALA A 70 15.82 -10.85 12.22
N SER A 71 16.52 -9.83 12.77
CA SER A 71 15.86 -8.71 13.44
C SER A 71 14.94 -7.93 12.48
N TYR A 72 15.36 -7.71 11.24
CA TYR A 72 14.53 -7.07 10.24
C TYR A 72 13.30 -7.92 9.87
N GLY A 73 13.46 -9.25 9.82
CA GLY A 73 12.37 -10.20 9.64
C GLY A 73 11.31 -10.07 10.74
N VAL A 74 11.75 -10.01 12.02
CA VAL A 74 10.83 -9.81 13.17
C VAL A 74 10.06 -8.50 13.08
N VAL A 75 10.73 -7.39 12.71
CA VAL A 75 10.04 -6.10 12.48
C VAL A 75 8.91 -6.27 11.47
N THR A 76 9.17 -6.94 10.35
CA THR A 76 8.18 -7.09 9.28
C THR A 76 7.05 -8.04 9.64
N GLU A 77 7.30 -9.08 10.44
CA GLU A 77 6.28 -9.96 11.00
C GLU A 77 5.34 -9.18 11.93
N PHE A 78 5.90 -8.42 12.88
CA PHE A 78 5.09 -7.60 13.79
C PHE A 78 4.27 -6.54 13.05
N MET A 79 4.82 -5.93 11.99
CA MET A 79 4.05 -5.03 11.12
C MET A 79 2.89 -5.74 10.42
N ALA A 80 3.03 -7.02 10.05
CA ALA A 80 1.95 -7.79 9.47
C ALA A 80 0.82 -8.03 10.48
N TYR A 81 1.16 -8.42 11.72
CA TYR A 81 0.16 -8.54 12.79
C TYR A 81 -0.55 -7.20 13.06
N ILE A 82 0.18 -6.10 13.16
CA ILE A 82 -0.41 -4.76 13.35
C ILE A 82 -1.38 -4.44 12.21
N ALA A 83 -0.98 -4.68 10.96
CA ALA A 83 -1.80 -4.34 9.80
C ALA A 83 -3.13 -5.11 9.76
N VAL A 84 -3.11 -6.41 10.06
CA VAL A 84 -4.31 -7.25 10.08
C VAL A 84 -5.20 -6.91 11.27
N LEU A 85 -4.62 -6.79 12.48
CA LEU A 85 -5.37 -6.50 13.70
C LEU A 85 -5.99 -5.10 13.67
N GLN A 86 -5.31 -4.10 13.09
CA GLN A 86 -5.84 -2.75 12.94
C GLN A 86 -7.17 -2.74 12.19
N VAL A 87 -7.28 -3.51 11.11
CA VAL A 87 -8.53 -3.61 10.34
C VAL A 87 -9.67 -4.20 11.16
N VAL A 88 -9.36 -5.24 11.93
CA VAL A 88 -10.34 -5.89 12.81
C VAL A 88 -10.78 -4.95 13.93
N LEU A 89 -9.84 -4.26 14.59
CA LEU A 89 -10.13 -3.39 15.73
C LEU A 89 -10.88 -2.10 15.34
N VAL A 90 -10.67 -1.59 14.12
CA VAL A 90 -11.40 -0.41 13.60
C VAL A 90 -12.82 -0.76 13.15
N LEU A 91 -13.15 -2.06 12.95
CA LEU A 91 -14.48 -2.56 12.56
C LEU A 91 -15.05 -1.93 11.27
N GLY A 92 -14.21 -1.37 10.40
CA GLY A 92 -14.66 -0.64 9.20
C GLY A 92 -15.40 0.68 9.51
N LEU A 93 -15.39 1.14 10.77
CA LEU A 93 -16.09 2.36 11.21
C LEU A 93 -15.53 3.63 10.57
N GLU A 94 -14.27 3.64 10.12
CA GLU A 94 -13.70 4.75 9.36
C GLU A 94 -14.54 5.06 8.11
N THR A 95 -14.91 4.04 7.34
CA THR A 95 -15.79 4.20 6.16
C THR A 95 -17.24 4.44 6.57
N GLY A 96 -17.70 3.78 7.65
CA GLY A 96 -19.02 4.00 8.23
C GLY A 96 -19.25 5.47 8.60
N CYS A 97 -18.27 6.12 9.23
CA CYS A 97 -18.36 7.53 9.60
C CYS A 97 -18.65 8.43 8.39
N PHE A 98 -17.95 8.26 7.26
CA PHE A 98 -18.20 9.05 6.05
C PHE A 98 -19.62 8.90 5.52
N ARG A 99 -20.15 7.67 5.54
CA ARG A 99 -21.50 7.41 5.05
C ARG A 99 -22.56 8.05 5.94
N PHE A 100 -22.45 7.83 7.26
CA PHE A 100 -23.49 8.26 8.21
C PHE A 100 -23.40 9.75 8.55
N ALA A 101 -22.21 10.36 8.54
CA ALA A 101 -22.05 11.79 8.77
C ALA A 101 -22.63 12.66 7.63
N ASN A 102 -22.72 12.10 6.41
CA ASN A 102 -23.33 12.78 5.25
C ASN A 102 -24.80 12.42 5.04
N ARG A 103 -25.44 11.71 5.97
CA ARG A 103 -26.86 11.33 5.88
C ARG A 103 -27.73 12.46 6.43
N GLU A 104 -28.76 12.84 5.69
CA GLU A 104 -29.76 13.83 6.13
C GLU A 104 -30.40 13.43 7.47
N GLY A 105 -30.54 14.39 8.38
CA GLY A 105 -31.13 14.18 9.69
C GLY A 105 -30.23 13.50 10.74
N VAL A 106 -28.99 13.17 10.41
CA VAL A 106 -28.02 12.57 11.35
C VAL A 106 -27.03 13.64 11.81
N ASN A 107 -26.81 13.75 13.12
CA ASN A 107 -25.81 14.66 13.67
C ASN A 107 -24.41 14.06 13.50
N PRO A 108 -23.50 14.68 12.71
CA PRO A 108 -22.13 14.20 12.51
C PRO A 108 -21.36 14.02 13.82
N ALA A 109 -21.58 14.88 14.84
CA ALA A 109 -20.91 14.75 16.12
C ALA A 109 -21.30 13.44 16.83
N ALA A 110 -22.56 12.98 16.72
CA ALA A 110 -22.97 11.70 17.28
C ALA A 110 -22.35 10.51 16.52
N VAL A 111 -22.18 10.61 15.19
CA VAL A 111 -21.51 9.59 14.39
C VAL A 111 -20.08 9.37 14.86
N TYR A 112 -19.30 10.45 14.95
CA TYR A 112 -17.90 10.37 15.38
C TYR A 112 -17.75 10.02 16.87
N SER A 113 -18.70 10.44 17.74
CA SER A 113 -18.74 10.05 19.14
C SER A 113 -18.91 8.55 19.30
N ASN A 114 -19.87 7.98 18.60
CA ASN A 114 -20.13 6.54 18.63
C ASN A 114 -18.94 5.73 18.10
N ALA A 115 -18.37 6.14 16.96
CA ALA A 115 -17.22 5.47 16.38
C ALA A 115 -15.98 5.55 17.29
N LEU A 116 -15.68 6.75 17.81
CA LEU A 116 -14.52 6.98 18.68
C LEU A 116 -14.65 6.19 19.98
N ALA A 117 -15.80 6.26 20.66
CA ALA A 117 -16.05 5.53 21.91
C ALA A 117 -15.93 4.00 21.69
N THR A 118 -16.46 3.49 20.59
CA THR A 118 -16.41 2.05 20.27
C THR A 118 -14.99 1.59 19.97
N VAL A 119 -14.28 2.29 19.07
CA VAL A 119 -12.91 1.92 18.68
C VAL A 119 -11.95 2.11 19.85
N PHE A 120 -12.07 3.20 20.61
CA PHE A 120 -11.29 3.41 21.82
C PHE A 120 -11.54 2.28 22.84
N GLY A 121 -12.79 1.99 23.16
CA GLY A 121 -13.15 0.92 24.11
C GLY A 121 -12.57 -0.44 23.69
N ILE A 122 -12.74 -0.84 22.42
CA ILE A 122 -12.24 -2.13 21.93
C ILE A 122 -10.72 -2.16 21.88
N SER A 123 -10.06 -1.12 21.34
CA SER A 123 -8.61 -1.12 21.16
C SER A 123 -7.85 -1.00 22.49
N PHE A 124 -8.37 -0.24 23.46
CA PHE A 124 -7.78 -0.18 24.80
C PHE A 124 -8.07 -1.43 25.65
N SER A 125 -9.24 -2.08 25.47
CA SER A 125 -9.47 -3.41 26.03
C SER A 125 -8.52 -4.45 25.46
N PHE A 126 -8.23 -4.36 24.16
CA PHE A 126 -7.21 -5.19 23.51
C PHE A 126 -5.81 -4.91 24.04
N LEU A 127 -5.45 -3.62 24.27
CA LEU A 127 -4.19 -3.26 24.94
C LEU A 127 -4.11 -3.87 26.34
N ALA A 128 -5.17 -3.75 27.15
CA ALA A 128 -5.22 -4.37 28.48
C ALA A 128 -5.02 -5.89 28.41
N PHE A 129 -5.65 -6.55 27.44
CA PHE A 129 -5.44 -7.98 27.18
C PHE A 129 -3.98 -8.27 26.83
N MET A 130 -3.35 -7.50 25.93
CA MET A 130 -1.94 -7.67 25.55
C MET A 130 -1.00 -7.46 26.74
N VAL A 131 -1.28 -6.51 27.64
CA VAL A 131 -0.50 -6.28 28.87
C VAL A 131 -0.63 -7.46 29.83
N LEU A 132 -1.86 -7.92 30.10
CA LEU A 132 -2.12 -9.02 31.05
C LEU A 132 -1.54 -10.36 30.59
N PHE A 133 -1.55 -10.62 29.31
CA PHE A 133 -1.11 -11.89 28.70
C PHE A 133 0.21 -11.74 27.92
N SER A 134 0.97 -10.67 28.14
CA SER A 134 2.21 -10.41 27.39
C SER A 134 3.21 -11.56 27.42
N GLY A 135 3.42 -12.17 28.58
CA GLY A 135 4.34 -13.31 28.73
C GLY A 135 3.88 -14.56 27.98
N GLN A 136 2.57 -14.91 28.09
CA GLN A 136 2.01 -16.04 27.39
C GLN A 136 2.05 -15.85 25.87
N ILE A 137 1.69 -14.65 25.40
CA ILE A 137 1.72 -14.32 23.98
C ILE A 137 3.15 -14.31 23.45
N ALA A 138 4.08 -13.70 24.17
CA ALA A 138 5.49 -13.69 23.79
C ALA A 138 6.05 -15.13 23.69
N SER A 139 5.78 -15.97 24.68
CA SER A 139 6.22 -17.38 24.68
C SER A 139 5.59 -18.16 23.52
N ALA A 140 4.29 -18.02 23.28
CA ALA A 140 3.57 -18.70 22.18
C ALA A 140 4.09 -18.27 20.80
N LEU A 141 4.51 -16.99 20.67
CA LEU A 141 5.12 -16.47 19.47
C LEU A 141 6.64 -16.65 19.41
N GLY A 142 7.26 -17.41 20.36
CA GLY A 142 8.70 -17.65 20.37
C GLY A 142 9.54 -16.39 20.58
N TYR A 143 9.02 -15.42 21.34
CA TYR A 143 9.65 -14.16 21.72
C TYR A 143 9.76 -14.00 23.24
N ALA A 144 9.96 -15.13 23.97
CA ALA A 144 10.19 -15.10 25.41
C ALA A 144 11.38 -14.18 25.73
N GLY A 145 11.22 -13.28 26.72
CA GLY A 145 12.18 -12.24 27.04
C GLY A 145 11.98 -10.90 26.31
N PHE A 146 11.02 -10.84 25.39
CA PHE A 146 10.64 -9.62 24.66
C PHE A 146 9.17 -9.23 24.88
N GLU A 147 8.66 -9.49 26.09
CA GLU A 147 7.27 -9.19 26.49
C GLU A 147 6.90 -7.72 26.26
N ASN A 148 7.88 -6.81 26.45
CA ASN A 148 7.71 -5.39 26.20
C ASN A 148 7.25 -5.11 24.74
N CYS A 149 7.75 -5.87 23.75
CA CYS A 149 7.34 -5.67 22.37
C CYS A 149 5.86 -6.00 22.16
N ILE A 150 5.33 -7.00 22.86
CA ILE A 150 3.90 -7.34 22.81
C ILE A 150 3.07 -6.18 23.37
N ILE A 151 3.51 -5.58 24.46
CA ILE A 151 2.86 -4.40 25.06
C ILE A 151 2.94 -3.20 24.10
N TYR A 152 4.09 -2.99 23.43
CA TYR A 152 4.25 -1.91 22.45
C TYR A 152 3.33 -2.07 21.26
N ILE A 153 3.18 -3.28 20.74
CA ILE A 153 2.23 -3.60 19.64
C ILE A 153 0.80 -3.27 20.09
N GLY A 154 0.42 -3.67 21.31
CA GLY A 154 -0.88 -3.31 21.89
C GLY A 154 -1.09 -1.79 21.96
N GLY A 155 -0.07 -1.05 22.43
CA GLY A 155 -0.07 0.41 22.51
C GLY A 155 -0.16 1.08 21.14
N ILE A 156 0.60 0.60 20.14
CA ILE A 156 0.54 1.07 18.76
C ILE A 156 -0.87 0.87 18.21
N LEU A 157 -1.46 -0.32 18.38
CA LEU A 157 -2.80 -0.62 17.91
C LEU A 157 -3.87 0.25 18.58
N ALA A 158 -3.79 0.42 19.91
CA ALA A 158 -4.74 1.25 20.66
C ALA A 158 -4.73 2.71 20.18
N LEU A 159 -3.54 3.27 19.98
CA LEU A 159 -3.38 4.65 19.53
C LEU A 159 -3.72 4.81 18.03
N ASP A 160 -3.25 3.92 17.17
CA ASP A 160 -3.46 4.02 15.72
C ASP A 160 -4.92 3.79 15.34
N CYS A 161 -5.62 2.84 15.96
CA CYS A 161 -7.05 2.64 15.73
C CYS A 161 -7.87 3.85 16.18
N THR A 162 -7.56 4.41 17.35
CA THR A 162 -8.24 5.61 17.88
C THR A 162 -7.99 6.82 16.97
N THR A 163 -6.74 7.07 16.59
CA THR A 163 -6.38 8.20 15.73
C THR A 163 -6.91 8.03 14.30
N ALA A 164 -7.15 6.80 13.81
CA ALA A 164 -7.78 6.57 12.50
C ALA A 164 -9.16 7.22 12.40
N ILE A 165 -9.99 7.14 13.45
CA ILE A 165 -11.30 7.81 13.51
C ILE A 165 -11.15 9.34 13.54
N LEU A 166 -10.14 9.85 14.26
CA LEU A 166 -9.86 11.29 14.31
C LEU A 166 -9.35 11.82 12.96
N PHE A 167 -8.52 11.07 12.26
CA PHE A 167 -8.12 11.38 10.90
C PHE A 167 -9.31 11.34 9.92
N ALA A 168 -10.24 10.41 10.08
CA ALA A 168 -11.47 10.36 9.29
C ALA A 168 -12.32 11.62 9.52
N LYS A 169 -12.41 12.10 10.78
CA LYS A 169 -13.08 13.36 11.13
C LYS A 169 -12.44 14.56 10.46
N LEU A 170 -11.10 14.69 10.50
CA LEU A 170 -10.39 15.80 9.84
C LEU A 170 -10.65 15.82 8.32
N ARG A 171 -10.75 14.64 7.68
CA ARG A 171 -11.11 14.55 6.25
C ARG A 171 -12.56 14.99 6.01
N GLN A 172 -13.50 14.62 6.88
CA GLN A 172 -14.89 15.06 6.79
C GLN A 172 -15.05 16.57 6.99
N GLU A 173 -14.24 17.16 7.87
CA GLU A 173 -14.23 18.60 8.16
C GLU A 173 -13.38 19.41 7.15
N HIS A 174 -12.90 18.78 6.06
CA HIS A 174 -12.03 19.40 5.05
C HIS A 174 -10.76 20.06 5.61
N LYS A 175 -10.24 19.58 6.74
CA LYS A 175 -9.02 20.09 7.40
C LYS A 175 -7.76 19.40 6.85
N ALA A 176 -7.54 19.50 5.52
CA ALA A 176 -6.45 18.81 4.82
C ALA A 176 -5.06 19.16 5.36
N PHE A 177 -4.82 20.45 5.62
CA PHE A 177 -3.52 20.92 6.12
C PHE A 177 -3.19 20.36 7.51
N ARG A 178 -4.15 20.35 8.43
CA ARG A 178 -3.97 19.76 9.77
C ARG A 178 -3.73 18.26 9.69
N PHE A 179 -4.46 17.55 8.85
CA PHE A 179 -4.22 16.15 8.55
C PHE A 179 -2.78 15.90 8.09
N ALA A 180 -2.30 16.69 7.11
CA ALA A 180 -0.95 16.57 6.58
C ALA A 180 0.12 16.86 7.63
N ILE A 181 -0.04 17.90 8.46
CA ILE A 181 0.90 18.22 9.54
C ILE A 181 1.01 17.06 10.53
N ILE A 182 -0.11 16.55 11.05
CA ILE A 182 -0.09 15.47 12.04
C ILE A 182 0.55 14.21 11.45
N LYS A 183 0.23 13.85 10.20
CA LYS A 183 0.85 12.73 9.48
C LYS A 183 2.35 12.93 9.32
N THR A 184 2.78 14.10 8.91
CA THR A 184 4.20 14.42 8.72
C THR A 184 4.97 14.41 10.04
N VAL A 185 4.43 15.02 11.09
CA VAL A 185 5.04 14.99 12.42
C VAL A 185 5.17 13.56 12.94
N LYS A 186 4.14 12.72 12.79
CA LYS A 186 4.21 11.30 13.16
C LYS A 186 5.43 10.62 12.52
N ILE A 187 5.61 10.79 11.20
CA ILE A 187 6.71 10.15 10.46
C ILE A 187 8.06 10.73 10.85
N LEU A 188 8.15 12.06 11.01
CA LEU A 188 9.40 12.71 11.44
C LEU A 188 9.78 12.29 12.88
N THR A 189 8.80 12.10 13.76
CA THR A 189 9.03 11.58 15.11
C THR A 189 9.55 10.15 15.08
N GLU A 190 8.95 9.26 14.27
CA GLU A 190 9.42 7.90 14.08
C GLU A 190 10.86 7.88 13.56
N THR A 191 11.13 8.71 12.56
CA THR A 191 12.46 8.92 11.99
C THR A 191 13.47 9.38 13.03
N ALA A 192 13.16 10.45 13.77
CA ALA A 192 14.02 11.00 14.79
C ALA A 192 14.27 10.01 15.94
N ALA A 193 13.22 9.31 16.39
CA ALA A 193 13.35 8.28 17.43
C ALA A 193 14.27 7.13 16.98
N ASN A 194 14.14 6.67 15.73
CA ASN A 194 15.07 5.68 15.17
C ASN A 194 16.51 6.21 15.13
N MET A 195 16.73 7.45 14.67
CA MET A 195 18.07 8.04 14.65
C MET A 195 18.69 8.11 16.05
N VAL A 196 17.92 8.55 17.04
CA VAL A 196 18.38 8.60 18.43
C VAL A 196 18.70 7.21 18.97
N LEU A 197 17.83 6.21 18.74
CA LEU A 197 18.01 4.85 19.24
C LEU A 197 19.21 4.15 18.58
N PHE A 198 19.41 4.29 17.28
CA PHE A 198 20.49 3.58 16.60
C PHE A 198 21.86 4.26 16.71
N PHE A 199 21.94 5.59 16.79
CA PHE A 199 23.23 6.29 16.79
C PHE A 199 23.66 6.80 18.16
N TRP A 200 22.72 7.27 18.98
CA TRP A 200 23.06 7.88 20.25
C TRP A 200 22.97 6.90 21.43
N TYR A 201 21.89 6.12 21.50
CA TYR A 201 21.62 5.26 22.64
C TYR A 201 22.68 4.16 22.86
N PRO A 202 23.24 3.47 21.87
CA PRO A 202 24.26 2.42 22.10
C PRO A 202 25.51 2.93 22.80
N SER A 203 25.84 4.22 22.66
CA SER A 203 26.95 4.86 23.34
C SER A 203 26.58 5.43 24.73
N HIS A 204 25.29 5.50 25.06
CA HIS A 204 24.74 6.11 26.27
C HIS A 204 23.74 5.20 26.96
N VAL A 205 23.99 3.88 26.94
CA VAL A 205 23.12 2.90 27.61
C VAL A 205 23.01 3.22 29.07
N ASN A 206 21.78 3.41 29.55
CA ASN A 206 21.47 3.60 30.94
C ASN A 206 20.40 2.63 31.44
N GLN A 207 20.36 2.42 32.75
CA GLN A 207 19.42 1.46 33.35
C GLN A 207 17.94 1.82 33.11
N PHE A 208 17.64 3.11 32.94
CA PHE A 208 16.26 3.55 32.70
C PHE A 208 15.79 3.11 31.29
N MET A 209 16.54 3.45 30.25
CA MET A 209 16.20 3.09 28.87
C MET A 209 16.34 1.58 28.61
N GLY A 210 17.28 0.91 29.30
CA GLY A 210 17.45 -0.55 29.20
C GLY A 210 16.24 -1.37 29.67
N ARG A 211 15.27 -0.75 30.36
CA ARG A 211 13.98 -1.38 30.68
C ARG A 211 13.01 -1.40 29.50
N PHE A 212 13.21 -0.53 28.53
CA PHE A 212 12.31 -0.35 27.38
C PHE A 212 12.86 -0.97 26.11
N VAL A 213 14.16 -0.83 25.86
CA VAL A 213 14.82 -1.29 24.64
C VAL A 213 16.07 -2.07 24.96
N SER A 214 16.47 -2.98 24.08
CA SER A 214 17.71 -3.76 24.21
C SER A 214 18.94 -2.83 24.33
N PRO A 215 20.00 -3.24 25.04
CA PRO A 215 21.27 -2.50 25.06
C PRO A 215 21.96 -2.48 23.69
N THR A 216 21.72 -3.49 22.87
CA THR A 216 22.27 -3.62 21.51
C THR A 216 21.20 -3.37 20.46
N PRO A 217 21.56 -2.76 19.30
CA PRO A 217 20.61 -2.49 18.22
C PRO A 217 19.91 -3.76 17.74
N ASP A 218 18.58 -3.82 17.90
CA ASP A 218 17.74 -4.91 17.44
C ASP A 218 16.35 -4.41 16.99
N PHE A 219 15.42 -5.33 16.74
CA PHE A 219 14.05 -5.02 16.31
C PHE A 219 13.26 -4.20 17.35
N THR A 220 13.63 -4.23 18.64
CA THR A 220 12.93 -3.49 19.71
C THR A 220 13.00 -1.99 19.48
N TYR A 221 14.12 -1.49 18.92
CA TYR A 221 14.31 -0.07 18.60
C TYR A 221 13.25 0.43 17.63
N VAL A 222 13.02 -0.32 16.57
CA VAL A 222 12.03 0.06 15.53
C VAL A 222 10.62 0.06 16.10
N ILE A 223 10.25 -0.99 16.85
CA ILE A 223 8.91 -1.09 17.44
C ILE A 223 8.67 0.01 18.47
N PHE A 224 9.67 0.30 19.31
CA PHE A 224 9.58 1.39 20.29
C PHE A 224 9.50 2.77 19.60
N ALA A 225 10.27 3.02 18.55
CA ALA A 225 10.20 4.27 17.77
C ALA A 225 8.80 4.49 17.15
N ILE A 226 8.18 3.43 16.66
CA ILE A 226 6.80 3.48 16.15
C ILE A 226 5.83 3.82 17.30
N LEU A 227 5.96 3.20 18.47
CA LEU A 227 5.13 3.52 19.62
C LEU A 227 5.26 5.00 20.02
N VAL A 228 6.49 5.52 20.11
CA VAL A 228 6.74 6.95 20.41
C VAL A 228 6.04 7.85 19.38
N SER A 229 6.13 7.51 18.09
CA SER A 229 5.45 8.28 17.03
C SER A 229 3.92 8.25 17.17
N CYS A 230 3.34 7.12 17.59
CA CYS A 230 1.91 6.99 17.84
C CYS A 230 1.48 7.80 19.07
N ILE A 231 2.31 7.85 20.13
CA ILE A 231 2.06 8.68 21.32
C ILE A 231 2.05 10.15 20.93
N VAL A 232 3.06 10.63 20.20
CA VAL A 232 3.12 12.03 19.74
C VAL A 232 1.93 12.37 18.85
N CYS A 233 1.54 11.47 17.94
CA CYS A 233 0.34 11.63 17.13
C CYS A 233 -0.92 11.77 18.02
N GLY A 234 -1.08 10.93 19.02
CA GLY A 234 -2.18 11.01 20.00
C GLY A 234 -2.19 12.35 20.76
N ILE A 235 -1.04 12.80 21.21
CA ILE A 235 -0.88 14.11 21.90
C ILE A 235 -1.34 15.26 20.99
N MET A 236 -0.99 15.23 19.69
CA MET A 236 -1.43 16.25 18.74
C MET A 236 -2.94 16.30 18.54
N PHE A 237 -3.66 15.21 18.83
CA PHE A 237 -5.12 15.16 18.80
C PHE A 237 -5.81 15.56 20.11
N ILE A 238 -5.08 15.78 21.21
CA ILE A 238 -5.67 16.22 22.50
C ILE A 238 -6.57 17.46 22.34
N PRO A 239 -6.18 18.53 21.61
CA PRO A 239 -7.04 19.69 21.43
C PRO A 239 -8.37 19.37 20.73
N ASP A 240 -8.37 18.37 19.83
CA ASP A 240 -9.60 17.91 19.16
C ASP A 240 -10.47 17.10 20.10
N LEU A 241 -9.88 16.30 20.97
CA LEU A 241 -10.58 15.49 21.97
C LEU A 241 -11.20 16.36 23.07
N VAL A 242 -10.49 17.39 23.54
CA VAL A 242 -11.03 18.34 24.55
C VAL A 242 -12.24 19.12 24.02
N ARG A 243 -12.22 19.49 22.74
CA ARG A 243 -13.34 20.20 22.09
C ARG A 243 -14.44 19.26 21.60
N PHE A 244 -14.29 17.97 21.83
CA PHE A 244 -15.19 16.97 21.32
C PHE A 244 -16.44 16.85 22.20
N THR A 245 -17.62 17.18 21.65
CA THR A 245 -18.88 16.98 22.34
C THR A 245 -19.33 15.54 22.21
N PHE A 246 -19.19 14.75 23.25
CA PHE A 246 -19.65 13.36 23.28
C PHE A 246 -21.17 13.29 23.27
N LYS A 247 -21.72 12.71 22.18
CA LYS A 247 -23.15 12.41 22.03
C LYS A 247 -23.28 10.94 21.64
N PHE A 248 -23.56 10.07 22.61
CA PHE A 248 -23.70 8.65 22.37
C PHE A 248 -25.15 8.32 22.00
N ASP A 249 -25.35 7.68 20.84
CA ASP A 249 -26.63 7.17 20.36
C ASP A 249 -26.51 5.68 20.01
N ARG A 250 -27.08 4.82 20.85
CA ARG A 250 -27.04 3.37 20.70
C ARG A 250 -27.72 2.88 19.42
N LYS A 251 -28.82 3.55 18.99
CA LYS A 251 -29.55 3.16 17.77
C LYS A 251 -28.70 3.45 16.54
N LEU A 252 -28.07 4.63 16.49
CA LEU A 252 -27.17 5.03 15.45
C LEU A 252 -25.93 4.11 15.40
N LEU A 253 -25.32 3.80 16.55
CA LEU A 253 -24.19 2.88 16.63
C LEU A 253 -24.52 1.50 16.03
N ARG A 254 -25.69 0.94 16.39
CA ARG A 254 -26.14 -0.34 15.83
C ARG A 254 -26.24 -0.28 14.30
N GLN A 255 -26.82 0.80 13.75
CA GLN A 255 -26.91 0.98 12.30
C GLN A 255 -25.52 1.08 11.65
N MET A 256 -24.59 1.81 12.28
CA MET A 256 -23.22 1.93 11.82
C MET A 256 -22.50 0.57 11.81
N LEU A 257 -22.61 -0.21 12.89
CA LEU A 257 -21.96 -1.53 13.00
C LEU A 257 -22.53 -2.53 11.99
N VAL A 258 -23.86 -2.59 11.83
CA VAL A 258 -24.52 -3.46 10.83
C VAL A 258 -24.03 -3.16 9.41
N TYR A 259 -23.69 -1.91 9.11
CA TYR A 259 -23.09 -1.53 7.82
C TYR A 259 -21.59 -1.79 7.75
N SER A 260 -20.85 -1.43 8.79
CA SER A 260 -19.38 -1.38 8.76
C SER A 260 -18.74 -2.75 8.92
N ILE A 261 -19.30 -3.65 9.75
CA ILE A 261 -18.74 -4.99 9.97
C ILE A 261 -18.72 -5.83 8.67
N PRO A 262 -19.83 -5.94 7.89
CA PRO A 262 -19.77 -6.63 6.61
C PRO A 262 -18.76 -6.02 5.64
N LEU A 263 -18.58 -4.69 5.66
CA LEU A 263 -17.61 -4.00 4.83
C LEU A 263 -16.17 -4.32 5.25
N MET A 264 -15.90 -4.40 6.56
CA MET A 264 -14.62 -4.86 7.10
C MET A 264 -14.32 -6.31 6.67
N VAL A 265 -15.28 -7.21 6.84
CA VAL A 265 -15.14 -8.62 6.44
C VAL A 265 -14.87 -8.73 4.93
N ALA A 266 -15.49 -7.89 4.13
CA ALA A 266 -15.26 -7.82 2.69
C ALA A 266 -13.86 -7.31 2.30
N ALA A 267 -13.27 -6.43 3.09
CA ALA A 267 -11.93 -5.89 2.85
C ALA A 267 -10.81 -6.80 3.39
N LEU A 268 -11.10 -7.61 4.40
CA LEU A 268 -10.12 -8.43 5.11
C LEU A 268 -9.34 -9.38 4.19
N PRO A 269 -9.94 -10.12 3.21
CA PRO A 269 -9.20 -11.01 2.33
C PRO A 269 -8.10 -10.31 1.54
N GLY A 270 -8.33 -9.09 1.09
CA GLY A 270 -7.31 -8.31 0.36
C GLY A 270 -6.14 -7.93 1.24
N ILE A 271 -6.40 -7.54 2.50
CA ILE A 271 -5.36 -7.17 3.45
C ILE A 271 -4.58 -8.40 3.91
N VAL A 272 -5.29 -9.48 4.21
CA VAL A 272 -4.66 -10.75 4.58
C VAL A 272 -3.78 -11.25 3.42
N ASN A 273 -4.24 -11.15 2.17
CA ASN A 273 -3.45 -11.54 1.00
C ASN A 273 -2.10 -10.78 0.91
N ASP A 274 -2.07 -9.50 1.29
CA ASP A 274 -0.86 -8.67 1.22
C ASP A 274 0.15 -8.95 2.36
N PHE A 275 -0.29 -9.58 3.46
CA PHE A 275 0.53 -9.75 4.66
C PHE A 275 0.69 -11.21 5.12
N LEU A 276 -0.09 -12.13 4.56
CA LEU A 276 -0.15 -13.52 5.02
C LEU A 276 1.18 -14.27 4.86
N ASP A 277 1.89 -14.02 3.77
CA ASP A 277 3.21 -14.59 3.52
C ASP A 277 4.14 -14.40 4.72
N ARG A 278 4.16 -13.21 5.32
CA ARG A 278 5.01 -12.87 6.48
C ARG A 278 4.71 -13.70 7.72
N ILE A 279 3.43 -14.03 7.90
CA ILE A 279 2.98 -14.89 8.99
C ILE A 279 3.29 -16.35 8.68
N LEU A 280 3.12 -16.78 7.43
CA LEU A 280 3.33 -18.16 6.99
C LEU A 280 4.79 -18.62 7.06
N PHE A 281 5.76 -17.71 6.90
CA PHE A 281 7.18 -18.06 7.06
C PHE A 281 7.46 -18.77 8.37
N ARG A 282 6.88 -18.32 9.48
CA ARG A 282 7.02 -18.94 10.81
C ARG A 282 6.63 -20.42 10.83
N TYR A 283 5.57 -20.76 10.11
CA TYR A 283 4.94 -22.09 10.20
C TYR A 283 5.36 -23.02 9.07
N LEU A 284 5.82 -22.51 7.95
CA LEU A 284 6.04 -23.25 6.72
C LEU A 284 7.51 -23.33 6.30
N ASP A 285 8.36 -22.40 6.70
CA ASP A 285 9.79 -22.47 6.38
C ASP A 285 10.41 -23.60 7.20
N THR A 286 11.01 -24.59 6.53
CA THR A 286 11.56 -25.80 7.16
C THR A 286 12.76 -25.54 8.04
N ASN A 287 13.42 -24.40 7.88
CA ASN A 287 14.53 -24.03 8.72
C ASN A 287 14.01 -23.19 9.91
N ALA A 288 13.65 -23.90 11.00
CA ALA A 288 13.01 -23.31 12.18
C ALA A 288 13.80 -22.14 12.82
N GLU A 289 15.11 -22.09 12.63
CA GLU A 289 15.97 -21.01 13.15
C GLU A 289 16.18 -19.89 12.10
N ALA A 290 16.16 -20.21 10.81
CA ALA A 290 16.49 -19.28 9.73
C ALA A 290 15.28 -18.55 9.12
N TRP A 291 14.03 -18.95 9.41
CA TRP A 291 12.84 -18.34 8.81
C TRP A 291 12.76 -16.81 9.02
N ARG A 292 13.24 -16.31 10.18
CA ARG A 292 13.31 -14.86 10.43
C ARG A 292 14.25 -14.17 9.46
N SER A 293 15.41 -14.77 9.20
CA SER A 293 16.38 -14.26 8.22
C SER A 293 15.84 -14.33 6.80
N SER A 294 15.20 -15.44 6.42
CA SER A 294 14.54 -15.59 5.11
C SER A 294 13.47 -14.51 4.90
N LEU A 295 12.63 -14.28 5.91
CA LEU A 295 11.63 -13.22 5.88
C LEU A 295 12.26 -11.82 5.77
N GLY A 296 13.34 -11.56 6.52
CA GLY A 296 14.06 -10.28 6.46
C GLY A 296 14.65 -10.02 5.09
N ILE A 297 15.33 -11.00 4.50
CA ILE A 297 15.89 -10.94 3.15
C ILE A 297 14.79 -10.68 2.11
N PHE A 298 13.69 -11.44 2.17
CA PHE A 298 12.55 -11.27 1.31
C PHE A 298 11.98 -9.84 1.39
N GLN A 299 11.72 -9.38 2.59
CA GLN A 299 11.09 -8.07 2.78
C GLN A 299 12.00 -6.89 2.41
N ALA A 300 13.31 -7.02 2.56
CA ALA A 300 14.26 -6.03 2.07
C ALA A 300 14.24 -5.94 0.54
N ALA A 301 14.18 -7.08 -0.16
CA ALA A 301 14.02 -7.13 -1.61
C ALA A 301 12.67 -6.56 -2.06
N VAL A 302 11.56 -6.91 -1.39
CA VAL A 302 10.21 -6.38 -1.66
C VAL A 302 10.18 -4.85 -1.54
N LYS A 303 10.94 -4.27 -0.61
CA LYS A 303 11.01 -2.81 -0.45
C LYS A 303 11.58 -2.10 -1.70
N LEU A 304 12.50 -2.70 -2.45
CA LEU A 304 12.95 -2.12 -3.72
C LEU A 304 11.82 -2.08 -4.76
N SER A 305 10.94 -3.07 -4.74
CA SER A 305 9.79 -3.12 -5.65
C SER A 305 8.67 -2.13 -5.27
N VAL A 306 8.76 -1.46 -4.11
CA VAL A 306 7.79 -0.45 -3.65
C VAL A 306 7.71 0.74 -4.62
N ILE A 307 8.76 1.03 -5.40
CA ILE A 307 8.75 2.07 -6.44
C ILE A 307 7.57 1.86 -7.40
N MET A 308 7.34 0.62 -7.85
CA MET A 308 6.18 0.27 -8.69
C MET A 308 4.85 0.55 -7.95
N ASN A 309 4.76 0.16 -6.70
CA ASN A 309 3.55 0.36 -5.90
C ASN A 309 3.26 1.85 -5.62
N LEU A 310 4.30 2.67 -5.43
CA LEU A 310 4.16 4.12 -5.32
C LEU A 310 3.57 4.72 -6.60
N PHE A 311 4.09 4.33 -7.76
CA PHE A 311 3.54 4.76 -9.04
C PHE A 311 2.06 4.35 -9.21
N ILE A 312 1.74 3.08 -8.93
CA ILE A 312 0.36 2.58 -9.01
C ILE A 312 -0.57 3.39 -8.12
N GLN A 313 -0.14 3.78 -6.94
CA GLN A 313 -0.98 4.58 -6.03
C GLN A 313 -1.16 6.01 -6.53
N MET A 314 -0.10 6.67 -7.04
CA MET A 314 -0.24 7.98 -7.67
C MET A 314 -1.19 7.92 -8.86
N PHE A 315 -1.03 6.90 -9.70
CA PHE A 315 -1.94 6.65 -10.82
C PHE A 315 -3.39 6.46 -10.35
N ARG A 316 -3.64 5.66 -9.31
CA ARG A 316 -4.98 5.43 -8.76
C ARG A 316 -5.65 6.72 -8.30
N PHE A 317 -4.93 7.60 -7.61
CA PHE A 317 -5.47 8.88 -7.16
C PHE A 317 -5.93 9.76 -8.33
N ALA A 318 -5.22 9.74 -9.45
CA ALA A 318 -5.57 10.49 -10.64
C ALA A 318 -6.65 9.78 -11.49
N ALA A 319 -6.51 8.47 -11.70
CA ALA A 319 -7.32 7.70 -12.62
C ALA A 319 -8.75 7.43 -12.10
N GLU A 320 -8.92 7.24 -10.78
CA GLU A 320 -10.24 6.91 -10.21
C GLU A 320 -11.27 8.01 -10.44
N PRO A 321 -11.03 9.29 -10.09
CA PRO A 321 -11.94 10.39 -10.42
C PRO A 321 -12.18 10.54 -11.94
N PHE A 322 -11.10 10.41 -12.73
CA PHE A 322 -11.16 10.49 -14.18
C PHE A 322 -12.11 9.46 -14.79
N PHE A 323 -12.03 8.20 -14.37
CA PHE A 323 -12.92 7.14 -14.86
C PHE A 323 -14.38 7.39 -14.49
N PHE A 324 -14.65 7.84 -13.26
CA PHE A 324 -16.02 8.13 -12.83
C PHE A 324 -16.64 9.34 -13.53
N GLN A 325 -15.88 10.41 -13.73
CA GLN A 325 -16.37 11.62 -14.40
C GLN A 325 -16.75 11.36 -15.85
N ARG A 326 -16.01 10.47 -16.52
CA ARG A 326 -16.21 10.17 -17.94
C ARG A 326 -17.07 8.94 -18.22
N ALA A 327 -17.57 8.27 -17.18
CA ALA A 327 -18.30 7.01 -17.31
C ALA A 327 -19.53 7.07 -18.24
N GLN A 328 -20.11 8.25 -18.42
CA GLN A 328 -21.30 8.46 -19.29
C GLN A 328 -20.95 8.94 -20.70
N ASN A 329 -19.70 9.28 -21.00
CA ASN A 329 -19.30 9.79 -22.31
C ASN A 329 -19.25 8.66 -23.33
N LYS A 330 -19.60 8.94 -24.58
CA LYS A 330 -19.67 7.93 -25.66
C LYS A 330 -18.34 7.21 -25.92
N GLY A 331 -17.20 7.88 -25.77
CA GLY A 331 -15.86 7.32 -25.97
C GLY A 331 -15.20 6.70 -24.72
N ALA A 332 -15.85 6.71 -23.55
CA ALA A 332 -15.24 6.35 -22.27
C ALA A 332 -14.55 4.97 -22.26
N LYS A 333 -15.20 3.95 -22.81
CA LYS A 333 -14.65 2.58 -22.84
C LYS A 333 -13.36 2.47 -23.68
N GLN A 334 -13.30 3.16 -24.80
CA GLN A 334 -12.09 3.21 -25.66
C GLN A 334 -10.96 3.92 -24.94
N LEU A 335 -11.27 5.03 -24.27
CA LEU A 335 -10.31 5.78 -23.47
C LEU A 335 -9.74 4.92 -22.32
N TYR A 336 -10.57 4.14 -21.61
CA TYR A 336 -10.11 3.22 -20.56
C TYR A 336 -9.17 2.15 -21.10
N ALA A 337 -9.44 1.63 -22.32
CA ALA A 337 -8.55 0.67 -22.97
C ALA A 337 -7.20 1.30 -23.32
N ILE A 338 -7.19 2.54 -23.80
CA ILE A 338 -5.96 3.29 -24.13
C ILE A 338 -5.16 3.57 -22.85
N VAL A 339 -5.80 4.02 -21.78
CA VAL A 339 -5.16 4.26 -20.47
C VAL A 339 -4.46 3.00 -19.97
N MET A 340 -5.07 1.81 -20.13
CA MET A 340 -4.47 0.55 -19.75
C MET A 340 -3.18 0.25 -20.54
N GLU A 341 -3.15 0.55 -21.85
CA GLU A 341 -1.96 0.35 -22.69
C GLU A 341 -0.80 1.26 -22.24
N TYR A 342 -1.04 2.56 -22.03
CA TYR A 342 -0.03 3.49 -21.53
C TYR A 342 0.43 3.14 -20.11
N PHE A 343 -0.49 2.74 -19.24
CA PHE A 343 -0.18 2.27 -17.91
C PHE A 343 0.76 1.06 -17.94
N THR A 344 0.47 0.07 -18.80
CA THR A 344 1.28 -1.14 -18.98
C THR A 344 2.68 -0.78 -19.49
N ALA A 345 2.79 0.12 -20.48
CA ALA A 345 4.08 0.57 -21.00
C ALA A 345 4.91 1.29 -19.93
N PHE A 346 4.29 2.15 -19.13
CA PHE A 346 5.01 2.86 -18.08
C PHE A 346 5.43 1.94 -16.92
N CYS A 347 4.59 0.99 -16.52
CA CYS A 347 4.97 -0.05 -15.56
C CYS A 347 6.13 -0.91 -16.07
N GLY A 348 6.13 -1.24 -17.37
CA GLY A 348 7.26 -1.93 -18.00
C GLY A 348 8.56 -1.13 -17.97
N LEU A 349 8.48 0.19 -18.15
CA LEU A 349 9.63 1.09 -17.99
C LEU A 349 10.20 1.06 -16.56
N ILE A 350 9.33 1.10 -15.55
CA ILE A 350 9.76 0.99 -14.14
C ILE A 350 10.39 -0.38 -13.87
N LEU A 351 9.74 -1.47 -14.35
CA LEU A 351 10.25 -2.83 -14.18
C LEU A 351 11.64 -2.96 -14.77
N LEU A 352 11.81 -2.55 -16.02
CA LEU A 352 13.11 -2.61 -16.72
C LEU A 352 14.13 -1.65 -16.11
N GLY A 353 13.71 -0.45 -15.69
CA GLY A 353 14.57 0.50 -15.00
C GLY A 353 15.16 -0.05 -13.70
N VAL A 354 14.40 -0.86 -12.95
CA VAL A 354 14.93 -1.52 -11.75
C VAL A 354 15.70 -2.79 -12.10
N PHE A 355 15.20 -3.59 -13.05
CA PHE A 355 15.82 -4.86 -13.45
C PHE A 355 17.20 -4.68 -14.07
N LEU A 356 17.34 -3.79 -15.04
CA LEU A 356 18.61 -3.52 -15.75
C LEU A 356 19.68 -2.91 -14.81
N TYR A 357 19.26 -2.17 -13.81
CA TYR A 357 20.16 -1.55 -12.82
C TYR A 357 20.11 -2.23 -11.45
N LEU A 358 19.73 -3.53 -11.41
CA LEU A 358 19.57 -4.28 -10.17
C LEU A 358 20.84 -4.30 -9.33
N ASP A 359 22.02 -4.36 -9.98
CA ASP A 359 23.31 -4.30 -9.31
C ASP A 359 23.51 -2.95 -8.59
N VAL A 360 23.10 -1.83 -9.20
CA VAL A 360 23.15 -0.50 -8.58
C VAL A 360 22.18 -0.45 -7.40
N PHE A 361 20.94 -0.94 -7.57
CA PHE A 361 19.96 -1.01 -6.50
C PHE A 361 20.42 -1.92 -5.36
N SER A 362 21.21 -2.95 -5.64
CA SER A 362 21.79 -3.83 -4.63
C SER A 362 22.71 -3.10 -3.65
N LEU A 363 23.35 -2.00 -4.09
CA LEU A 363 24.20 -1.17 -3.24
C LEU A 363 23.41 -0.39 -2.17
N ILE A 364 22.11 -0.18 -2.41
CA ILE A 364 21.22 0.48 -1.47
C ILE A 364 20.99 -0.42 -0.25
N ILE A 365 20.93 -1.75 -0.45
CA ILE A 365 20.65 -2.75 0.60
C ILE A 365 21.96 -3.25 1.23
N GLY A 366 21.89 -3.56 2.54
CA GLY A 366 22.99 -4.20 3.26
C GLY A 366 23.43 -5.53 2.60
N LYS A 367 24.73 -5.85 2.71
CA LYS A 367 25.33 -7.00 2.02
C LYS A 367 24.63 -8.33 2.33
N ASP A 368 24.24 -8.52 3.59
CA ASP A 368 23.62 -9.77 4.09
C ASP A 368 22.22 -10.02 3.53
N PHE A 369 21.58 -8.98 2.99
CA PHE A 369 20.25 -9.04 2.40
C PHE A 369 20.24 -9.25 0.88
N ARG A 370 21.41 -9.19 0.23
CA ARG A 370 21.50 -9.21 -1.24
C ARG A 370 21.15 -10.55 -1.87
N SER A 371 21.18 -11.64 -1.10
CA SER A 371 20.73 -12.96 -1.57
C SER A 371 19.26 -12.99 -2.05
N GLY A 372 18.44 -12.05 -1.57
CA GLY A 372 17.05 -11.88 -2.01
C GLY A 372 16.85 -11.06 -3.29
N MET A 373 17.91 -10.51 -3.91
CA MET A 373 17.76 -9.58 -5.04
C MET A 373 17.04 -10.18 -6.26
N GLY A 374 17.17 -11.49 -6.48
CA GLY A 374 16.45 -12.20 -7.54
C GLY A 374 14.92 -12.17 -7.41
N VAL A 375 14.40 -11.88 -6.21
CA VAL A 375 12.95 -11.73 -5.96
C VAL A 375 12.41 -10.40 -6.50
N VAL A 376 13.24 -9.37 -6.61
CA VAL A 376 12.83 -8.01 -7.00
C VAL A 376 12.08 -7.97 -8.34
N PRO A 377 12.57 -8.58 -9.43
CA PRO A 377 11.85 -8.59 -10.71
C PRO A 377 10.49 -9.27 -10.63
N ILE A 378 10.39 -10.36 -9.86
CA ILE A 378 9.13 -11.10 -9.66
C ILE A 378 8.11 -10.23 -8.93
N MET A 379 8.55 -9.52 -7.88
CA MET A 379 7.68 -8.62 -7.14
C MET A 379 7.29 -7.37 -7.94
N LEU A 380 8.18 -6.83 -8.78
CA LEU A 380 7.82 -5.75 -9.71
C LEU A 380 6.74 -6.18 -10.70
N LEU A 381 6.88 -7.40 -11.27
CA LEU A 381 5.88 -7.98 -12.15
C LEU A 381 4.55 -8.22 -11.42
N SER A 382 4.62 -8.71 -10.18
CA SER A 382 3.46 -8.92 -9.33
C SER A 382 2.70 -7.60 -9.08
N TYR A 383 3.42 -6.54 -8.71
CA TYR A 383 2.81 -5.22 -8.53
C TYR A 383 2.28 -4.63 -9.85
N MET A 384 2.98 -4.83 -10.98
CA MET A 384 2.47 -4.43 -12.29
C MET A 384 1.10 -5.08 -12.57
N LEU A 385 0.95 -6.39 -12.31
CA LEU A 385 -0.33 -7.10 -12.43
C LEU A 385 -1.39 -6.57 -11.47
N LEU A 386 -1.01 -6.23 -10.23
CA LEU A 386 -1.91 -5.56 -9.27
C LEU A 386 -2.41 -4.22 -9.79
N GLY A 387 -1.54 -3.42 -10.41
CA GLY A 387 -1.91 -2.15 -11.04
C GLY A 387 -2.83 -2.34 -12.25
N MET A 388 -2.56 -3.34 -13.08
CA MET A 388 -3.44 -3.73 -14.19
C MET A 388 -4.79 -4.25 -13.69
N LEU A 389 -4.80 -5.06 -12.64
CA LEU A 389 -6.02 -5.50 -11.95
C LEU A 389 -6.85 -4.30 -11.52
N PHE A 390 -6.22 -3.25 -10.99
CA PHE A 390 -6.93 -2.03 -10.59
C PHE A 390 -7.65 -1.38 -11.78
N ASN A 391 -6.99 -1.24 -12.94
CA ASN A 391 -7.60 -0.70 -14.15
C ASN A 391 -8.78 -1.57 -14.63
N VAL A 392 -8.56 -2.87 -14.73
CA VAL A 392 -9.62 -3.80 -15.17
C VAL A 392 -10.78 -3.81 -14.18
N SER A 393 -10.54 -3.71 -12.90
CA SER A 393 -11.55 -3.80 -11.84
C SER A 393 -12.54 -2.62 -11.79
N MET A 394 -12.32 -1.58 -12.58
CA MET A 394 -13.28 -0.47 -12.71
C MET A 394 -14.68 -0.93 -13.17
N TRP A 395 -14.78 -2.06 -13.88
CA TRP A 395 -16.06 -2.57 -14.36
C TRP A 395 -17.07 -2.81 -13.22
N TYR A 396 -16.68 -3.43 -12.11
CA TYR A 396 -17.63 -3.69 -11.02
C TYR A 396 -17.97 -2.43 -10.21
N LYS A 397 -17.07 -1.44 -10.18
CA LYS A 397 -17.34 -0.13 -9.59
C LYS A 397 -18.36 0.64 -10.42
N LEU A 398 -18.17 0.70 -11.74
CA LEU A 398 -19.04 1.41 -12.68
C LEU A 398 -20.39 0.72 -12.86
N SER A 399 -20.44 -0.62 -12.84
CA SER A 399 -21.68 -1.39 -12.95
C SER A 399 -22.44 -1.60 -11.62
N GLY A 400 -21.89 -1.12 -10.48
CA GLY A 400 -22.47 -1.27 -9.16
C GLY A 400 -22.38 -2.69 -8.58
N LYS A 401 -21.60 -3.60 -9.19
CA LYS A 401 -21.42 -4.99 -8.74
C LYS A 401 -20.23 -5.15 -7.80
N THR A 402 -20.09 -4.26 -6.83
CA THR A 402 -18.93 -4.17 -5.92
C THR A 402 -18.69 -5.45 -5.10
N ASN A 403 -19.72 -6.28 -4.87
CA ASN A 403 -19.57 -7.57 -4.19
C ASN A 403 -18.63 -8.55 -4.95
N MET A 404 -18.44 -8.37 -6.26
CA MET A 404 -17.50 -9.20 -7.04
C MET A 404 -16.06 -8.98 -6.60
N ALA A 405 -15.72 -7.81 -6.05
CA ALA A 405 -14.40 -7.56 -5.47
C ALA A 405 -14.03 -8.59 -4.39
N ILE A 406 -15.00 -8.99 -3.55
CA ILE A 406 -14.80 -9.95 -2.45
C ILE A 406 -14.40 -11.31 -3.02
N TRP A 407 -15.13 -11.80 -4.03
CA TRP A 407 -14.85 -13.10 -4.65
C TRP A 407 -13.50 -13.13 -5.38
N ILE A 408 -13.15 -12.03 -6.05
CA ILE A 408 -11.86 -11.88 -6.72
C ILE A 408 -10.71 -11.89 -5.68
N THR A 409 -10.85 -11.15 -4.57
CA THR A 409 -9.82 -11.13 -3.53
C THR A 409 -9.73 -12.44 -2.75
N LEU A 410 -10.85 -13.14 -2.52
CA LEU A 410 -10.85 -14.48 -1.93
C LEU A 410 -10.15 -15.50 -2.83
N ALA A 411 -10.38 -15.44 -4.13
CA ALA A 411 -9.68 -16.30 -5.09
C ALA A 411 -8.16 -16.04 -5.05
N GLY A 412 -7.74 -14.76 -4.99
CA GLY A 412 -6.33 -14.41 -4.83
C GLY A 412 -5.73 -14.95 -3.53
N LEU A 413 -6.43 -14.74 -2.41
CA LEU A 413 -6.01 -15.25 -1.10
C LEU A 413 -5.86 -16.78 -1.10
N ALA A 414 -6.81 -17.50 -1.69
CA ALA A 414 -6.75 -18.96 -1.80
C ALA A 414 -5.49 -19.41 -2.58
N VAL A 415 -5.18 -18.74 -3.70
CA VAL A 415 -3.97 -19.02 -4.48
C VAL A 415 -2.71 -18.73 -3.65
N THR A 416 -2.65 -17.60 -2.93
CA THR A 416 -1.52 -17.29 -2.05
C THR A 416 -1.32 -18.38 -1.00
N VAL A 417 -2.39 -18.83 -0.34
CA VAL A 417 -2.31 -19.91 0.66
C VAL A 417 -1.81 -21.21 0.02
N ILE A 418 -2.41 -21.64 -1.09
CA ILE A 418 -2.07 -22.90 -1.76
C ILE A 418 -0.59 -22.89 -2.19
N VAL A 419 -0.14 -21.81 -2.87
CA VAL A 419 1.25 -21.74 -3.34
C VAL A 419 2.23 -21.72 -2.17
N ASN A 420 1.96 -20.95 -1.11
CA ASN A 420 2.86 -20.91 0.04
C ASN A 420 2.87 -22.24 0.81
N VAL A 421 1.73 -22.88 1.05
CA VAL A 421 1.66 -24.17 1.79
C VAL A 421 2.42 -25.25 1.04
N ILE A 422 2.32 -25.30 -0.30
CA ILE A 422 2.97 -26.34 -1.10
C ILE A 422 4.46 -26.06 -1.30
N PHE A 423 4.84 -24.83 -1.59
CA PHE A 423 6.18 -24.50 -2.08
C PHE A 423 7.10 -23.82 -1.05
N MET A 424 6.57 -23.12 -0.05
CA MET A 424 7.40 -22.43 0.94
C MET A 424 8.29 -23.38 1.77
N PRO A 425 7.86 -24.59 2.15
CA PRO A 425 8.74 -25.53 2.84
C PRO A 425 10.02 -25.86 2.06
N ARG A 426 9.97 -25.81 0.72
CA ARG A 426 11.10 -26.19 -0.13
C ARG A 426 11.85 -25.00 -0.71
N TYR A 427 11.15 -23.92 -1.02
CA TYR A 427 11.68 -22.78 -1.75
C TYR A 427 11.69 -21.48 -0.95
N SER A 428 11.27 -21.51 0.34
CA SER A 428 11.29 -20.37 1.26
C SER A 428 10.75 -19.07 0.61
N PHE A 429 11.54 -17.98 0.61
CA PHE A 429 11.12 -16.68 0.10
C PHE A 429 10.80 -16.62 -1.41
N TRP A 430 11.29 -17.56 -2.21
CA TRP A 430 10.90 -17.66 -3.62
C TRP A 430 9.44 -18.06 -3.76
N ALA A 431 8.94 -18.96 -2.89
CA ALA A 431 7.54 -19.35 -2.89
C ALA A 431 6.63 -18.16 -2.55
N ALA A 432 7.02 -17.31 -1.61
CA ALA A 432 6.28 -16.09 -1.29
C ALA A 432 6.17 -15.14 -2.51
N ALA A 433 7.30 -14.93 -3.22
CA ALA A 433 7.31 -14.09 -4.41
C ALA A 433 6.40 -14.63 -5.53
N PHE A 434 6.50 -15.92 -5.84
CA PHE A 434 5.64 -16.57 -6.83
C PHE A 434 4.19 -16.66 -6.37
N GLY A 435 3.94 -16.78 -5.07
CA GLY A 435 2.61 -16.72 -4.46
C GLY A 435 1.91 -15.39 -4.76
N HIS A 436 2.60 -14.26 -4.57
CA HIS A 436 2.09 -12.94 -4.94
C HIS A 436 1.85 -12.82 -6.45
N LEU A 437 2.79 -13.28 -7.26
CA LEU A 437 2.66 -13.26 -8.73
C LEU A 437 1.44 -14.05 -9.19
N ALA A 438 1.29 -15.28 -8.74
CA ALA A 438 0.17 -16.16 -9.08
C ALA A 438 -1.17 -15.60 -8.60
N SER A 439 -1.21 -15.07 -7.37
CA SER A 439 -2.40 -14.47 -6.78
C SER A 439 -2.90 -13.28 -7.62
N TYR A 440 -2.04 -12.31 -7.89
CA TYR A 440 -2.43 -11.13 -8.67
C TYR A 440 -2.74 -11.47 -10.13
N LEU A 441 -2.06 -12.46 -10.71
CA LEU A 441 -2.36 -12.96 -12.05
C LEU A 441 -3.78 -13.58 -12.12
N ILE A 442 -4.12 -14.45 -11.19
CA ILE A 442 -5.45 -15.08 -11.13
C ILE A 442 -6.53 -14.04 -10.89
N MET A 443 -6.31 -13.11 -9.95
CA MET A 443 -7.25 -12.01 -9.70
C MET A 443 -7.45 -11.16 -10.96
N PHE A 444 -6.38 -10.85 -11.69
CA PHE A 444 -6.42 -10.11 -12.94
C PHE A 444 -7.22 -10.86 -14.02
N ILE A 445 -6.94 -12.14 -14.21
CA ILE A 445 -7.64 -12.98 -15.21
C ILE A 445 -9.13 -13.07 -14.88
N ILE A 446 -9.49 -13.39 -13.63
CA ILE A 446 -10.89 -13.46 -13.20
C ILE A 446 -11.59 -12.12 -13.42
N SER A 447 -10.97 -11.02 -13.04
CA SER A 447 -11.54 -9.67 -13.21
C SER A 447 -11.68 -9.29 -14.68
N ALA A 448 -10.73 -9.66 -15.55
CA ALA A 448 -10.78 -9.42 -16.99
C ALA A 448 -11.91 -10.20 -17.65
N VAL A 449 -12.06 -11.49 -17.34
CA VAL A 449 -13.13 -12.36 -17.89
C VAL A 449 -14.51 -11.87 -17.45
N LEU A 450 -14.69 -11.58 -16.16
CA LEU A 450 -15.95 -11.04 -15.65
C LEU A 450 -16.25 -9.65 -16.21
N GLY A 451 -15.22 -8.79 -16.32
CA GLY A 451 -15.33 -7.46 -16.91
C GLY A 451 -15.81 -7.52 -18.38
N ALA A 452 -15.25 -8.42 -19.18
CA ALA A 452 -15.67 -8.62 -20.56
C ALA A 452 -17.16 -9.02 -20.67
N ARG A 453 -17.69 -9.75 -19.67
CA ARG A 453 -19.10 -10.19 -19.65
C ARG A 453 -20.06 -9.09 -19.16
N TYR A 454 -19.69 -8.35 -18.09
CA TYR A 454 -20.62 -7.44 -17.40
C TYR A 454 -20.49 -5.97 -17.83
N TYR A 455 -19.31 -5.56 -18.25
CA TYR A 455 -19.02 -4.19 -18.70
C TYR A 455 -17.88 -4.24 -19.72
N PRO A 456 -18.17 -4.64 -20.99
CA PRO A 456 -17.13 -4.86 -21.99
C PRO A 456 -16.39 -3.57 -22.32
N ILE A 457 -15.10 -3.54 -21.97
CA ILE A 457 -14.14 -2.53 -22.37
C ILE A 457 -13.29 -3.13 -23.50
N PRO A 458 -13.09 -2.46 -24.64
CA PRO A 458 -12.37 -3.01 -25.79
C PRO A 458 -10.85 -2.97 -25.58
N TYR A 459 -10.32 -3.72 -24.60
CA TYR A 459 -8.89 -3.83 -24.36
C TYR A 459 -8.18 -4.44 -25.57
N SER A 460 -7.10 -3.80 -26.01
CA SER A 460 -6.26 -4.36 -27.08
C SER A 460 -5.24 -5.35 -26.49
N TRP A 461 -5.70 -6.59 -26.25
CA TRP A 461 -4.85 -7.65 -25.70
C TRP A 461 -3.60 -7.91 -26.57
N LYS A 462 -3.71 -7.75 -27.90
CA LYS A 462 -2.56 -7.86 -28.80
C LYS A 462 -1.44 -6.86 -28.48
N ARG A 463 -1.78 -5.61 -28.19
CA ARG A 463 -0.79 -4.58 -27.82
C ARG A 463 -0.23 -4.80 -26.41
N ILE A 464 -1.11 -5.14 -25.48
CA ILE A 464 -0.69 -5.48 -24.12
C ILE A 464 0.28 -6.66 -24.13
N SER A 465 -0.04 -7.73 -24.89
CA SER A 465 0.88 -8.87 -25.05
C SER A 465 2.17 -8.49 -25.76
N ALA A 466 2.13 -7.59 -26.77
CA ALA A 466 3.34 -7.08 -27.42
C ALA A 466 4.24 -6.31 -26.46
N LEU A 467 3.67 -5.51 -25.54
CA LEU A 467 4.44 -4.83 -24.49
C LEU A 467 5.09 -5.83 -23.52
N PHE A 468 4.37 -6.87 -23.10
CA PHE A 468 4.94 -7.93 -22.27
C PHE A 468 6.05 -8.71 -22.99
N LEU A 469 5.84 -9.01 -24.28
CA LEU A 469 6.87 -9.66 -25.11
C LEU A 469 8.11 -8.78 -25.22
N LEU A 470 7.94 -7.48 -25.43
CA LEU A 470 9.05 -6.52 -25.49
C LEU A 470 9.82 -6.48 -24.17
N ILE A 471 9.14 -6.45 -23.01
CA ILE A 471 9.75 -6.55 -21.69
C ILE A 471 10.57 -7.85 -21.59
N GLY A 472 9.97 -8.99 -21.97
CA GLY A 472 10.63 -10.30 -21.92
C GLY A 472 11.87 -10.36 -22.80
N ILE A 473 11.81 -9.83 -24.02
CA ILE A 473 12.97 -9.76 -24.94
C ILE A 473 14.10 -8.94 -24.32
N ILE A 474 13.79 -7.75 -23.79
CA ILE A 474 14.81 -6.89 -23.16
C ILE A 474 15.45 -7.58 -21.92
N CYS A 475 14.64 -8.23 -21.09
CA CYS A 475 15.15 -9.01 -19.95
C CYS A 475 16.07 -10.14 -20.42
N CYS A 476 15.67 -10.91 -21.44
CA CYS A 476 16.50 -11.99 -21.99
C CYS A 476 17.80 -11.46 -22.60
N LEU A 477 17.75 -10.36 -23.36
CA LEU A 477 18.95 -9.73 -23.92
C LEU A 477 19.90 -9.22 -22.84
N SER A 478 19.38 -8.63 -21.77
CA SER A 478 20.21 -8.21 -20.62
C SER A 478 20.87 -9.41 -19.95
N MET A 479 20.11 -10.46 -19.63
CA MET A 479 20.68 -11.67 -19.01
C MET A 479 21.74 -12.33 -19.92
N LEU A 480 21.49 -12.37 -21.22
CA LEU A 480 22.43 -12.92 -22.20
C LEU A 480 23.70 -12.06 -22.28
N SER A 481 23.56 -10.73 -22.28
CA SER A 481 24.70 -9.81 -22.28
C SER A 481 25.56 -9.94 -21.02
N ASP A 482 24.90 -10.06 -19.86
CA ASP A 482 25.60 -10.26 -18.59
C ASP A 482 26.36 -11.59 -18.56
N ALA A 483 25.78 -12.65 -19.12
CA ALA A 483 26.43 -13.96 -19.17
C ALA A 483 27.57 -14.06 -20.20
N LEU A 484 27.43 -13.43 -21.37
CA LEU A 484 28.38 -13.61 -22.49
C LEU A 484 29.40 -12.46 -22.63
N VAL A 485 28.99 -11.22 -22.35
CA VAL A 485 29.80 -10.02 -22.57
C VAL A 485 30.45 -9.53 -21.28
N PHE A 486 29.73 -9.64 -20.16
CA PHE A 486 30.15 -9.15 -18.85
C PHE A 486 30.20 -10.24 -17.77
N PRO A 487 30.83 -11.42 -18.03
CA PRO A 487 30.83 -12.50 -17.03
C PRO A 487 31.57 -12.05 -15.76
N GLY A 488 30.86 -12.08 -14.62
CA GLY A 488 31.42 -11.71 -13.31
C GLY A 488 31.62 -10.21 -13.07
N VAL A 489 31.18 -9.34 -13.96
CA VAL A 489 31.23 -7.88 -13.74
C VAL A 489 30.12 -7.48 -12.76
N ASN A 490 30.53 -7.12 -11.53
CA ASN A 490 29.66 -6.60 -10.49
C ASN A 490 29.97 -5.13 -10.22
N ILE A 491 28.94 -4.29 -10.18
CA ILE A 491 29.10 -2.85 -9.93
C ILE A 491 29.61 -2.62 -8.51
N GLY A 492 30.66 -1.79 -8.40
CA GLY A 492 31.35 -1.45 -7.15
C GLY A 492 32.50 -2.39 -6.79
N THR A 493 32.82 -3.43 -7.59
CA THR A 493 33.93 -4.35 -7.34
C THR A 493 34.79 -4.63 -8.58
N SER A 494 34.29 -4.29 -9.77
CA SER A 494 34.97 -4.50 -11.04
C SER A 494 35.69 -3.22 -11.52
N SER A 495 36.35 -3.28 -12.67
CA SER A 495 37.00 -2.08 -13.24
C SER A 495 35.95 -1.05 -13.68
N ALA A 496 36.24 0.24 -13.47
CA ALA A 496 35.29 1.32 -13.82
C ALA A 496 34.90 1.31 -15.32
N LEU A 497 35.82 0.83 -16.20
CA LEU A 497 35.53 0.71 -17.62
C LEU A 497 34.52 -0.38 -17.93
N SER A 498 34.64 -1.57 -17.34
CA SER A 498 33.71 -2.68 -17.55
C SER A 498 32.35 -2.38 -16.94
N GLU A 499 32.30 -1.76 -15.77
CA GLU A 499 31.05 -1.29 -15.15
C GLU A 499 30.38 -0.24 -16.02
N GLY A 500 31.11 0.75 -16.53
CA GLY A 500 30.60 1.79 -17.42
C GLY A 500 30.04 1.23 -18.73
N LEU A 501 30.71 0.27 -19.36
CA LEU A 501 30.22 -0.40 -20.57
C LEU A 501 28.95 -1.21 -20.34
N LYS A 502 28.86 -1.93 -19.21
CA LYS A 502 27.64 -2.65 -18.81
C LYS A 502 26.47 -1.69 -18.66
N LEU A 503 26.65 -0.58 -17.93
CA LEU A 503 25.63 0.43 -17.73
C LEU A 503 25.18 1.11 -19.03
N LEU A 504 26.14 1.39 -19.94
CA LEU A 504 25.82 1.93 -21.27
C LEU A 504 24.95 0.97 -22.09
N LEU A 505 25.28 -0.32 -22.10
CA LEU A 505 24.49 -1.33 -22.80
C LEU A 505 23.05 -1.41 -22.21
N HIS A 506 22.95 -1.48 -20.88
CA HIS A 506 21.66 -1.52 -20.20
C HIS A 506 20.83 -0.25 -20.47
N THR A 507 21.48 0.92 -20.55
CA THR A 507 20.82 2.17 -20.95
C THR A 507 20.33 2.09 -22.40
N GLY A 508 21.13 1.53 -23.31
CA GLY A 508 20.74 1.27 -24.70
C GLY A 508 19.51 0.35 -24.80
N LEU A 509 19.47 -0.72 -24.01
CA LEU A 509 18.34 -1.63 -23.94
C LEU A 509 17.08 -0.93 -23.40
N LEU A 510 17.21 -0.06 -22.41
CA LEU A 510 16.09 0.73 -21.88
C LEU A 510 15.54 1.72 -22.92
N LEU A 511 16.42 2.38 -23.67
CA LEU A 511 16.03 3.26 -24.78
C LEU A 511 15.37 2.47 -25.92
N ALA A 512 15.86 1.27 -26.22
CA ALA A 512 15.21 0.37 -27.20
C ALA A 512 13.79 -0.03 -26.76
N TYR A 513 13.58 -0.27 -25.46
CA TYR A 513 12.23 -0.46 -24.92
C TYR A 513 11.35 0.77 -25.16
N CYS A 514 11.82 1.97 -24.84
CA CYS A 514 11.08 3.20 -25.07
C CYS A 514 10.69 3.38 -26.54
N ALA A 515 11.63 3.14 -27.45
CA ALA A 515 11.39 3.18 -28.89
C ALA A 515 10.35 2.13 -29.32
N GLY A 516 10.45 0.90 -28.81
CA GLY A 516 9.47 -0.16 -29.04
C GLY A 516 8.08 0.20 -28.55
N CYS A 517 7.96 0.83 -27.38
CA CYS A 517 6.68 1.35 -26.86
C CYS A 517 6.07 2.40 -27.80
N LEU A 518 6.87 3.32 -28.34
CA LEU A 518 6.39 4.31 -29.31
C LEU A 518 5.82 3.65 -30.58
N VAL A 519 6.46 2.56 -31.05
CA VAL A 519 5.97 1.80 -32.21
C VAL A 519 4.65 1.08 -31.88
N VAL A 520 4.59 0.37 -30.74
CA VAL A 520 3.38 -0.39 -30.33
C VAL A 520 2.19 0.53 -30.07
N LEU A 521 2.43 1.73 -29.51
CA LEU A 521 1.40 2.70 -29.15
C LEU A 521 1.13 3.74 -30.25
N LYS A 522 1.77 3.61 -31.41
CA LYS A 522 1.60 4.55 -32.53
C LYS A 522 0.12 4.72 -32.90
N GLY A 523 -0.31 5.97 -33.02
CA GLY A 523 -1.68 6.35 -33.39
C GLY A 523 -2.70 6.33 -32.23
N ARG A 524 -2.35 5.80 -31.04
CA ARG A 524 -3.28 5.75 -29.90
C ARG A 524 -3.55 7.14 -29.30
N TYR A 525 -2.58 8.02 -29.32
CA TYR A 525 -2.78 9.39 -28.85
C TYR A 525 -3.89 10.12 -29.64
N ARG A 526 -3.88 9.99 -31.00
CA ARG A 526 -4.94 10.56 -31.85
C ARG A 526 -6.30 9.92 -31.57
N GLN A 527 -6.35 8.61 -31.31
CA GLN A 527 -7.59 7.90 -30.96
C GLN A 527 -8.11 8.33 -29.57
N ALA A 528 -7.23 8.66 -28.64
CA ALA A 528 -7.62 9.19 -27.33
C ALA A 528 -8.26 10.57 -27.46
N LEU A 529 -7.67 11.47 -28.26
CA LEU A 529 -8.24 12.79 -28.53
C LEU A 529 -9.61 12.67 -29.22
N ALA A 530 -9.75 11.83 -30.24
CA ALA A 530 -11.03 11.61 -30.94
C ALA A 530 -12.11 10.96 -30.05
N ALA A 531 -11.75 10.29 -28.97
CA ALA A 531 -12.68 9.74 -27.99
C ALA A 531 -13.13 10.77 -26.93
N GLU A 532 -12.44 11.92 -26.86
CA GLU A 532 -12.80 13.04 -26.01
C GLU A 532 -13.77 14.03 -26.69
N GLU A 533 -13.72 14.13 -28.02
CA GLU A 533 -14.68 14.86 -28.85
C GLU A 533 -15.98 14.06 -29.02
#